data_efa3c51120261494c6239f97c9dd750c
#
_entry.id   efa3c51120261494c6239f97c9dd750c
#
_cell.length_a   1.000
_cell.length_b   1.000
_cell.length_c   1.000
_cell.angle_alpha   90.00
_cell.angle_beta   90.00
_cell.angle_gamma   90.00
#
_symmetry.space_group_name_H-M   'P 1'
#
loop_
_entity.id
_entity.type
_entity.pdbx_description
1 polymer ?
#
loop_
_entity_poly.entity_id
_entity_poly.type
_entity_poly.pdbx_seq_one_letter_code
_entity_poly.pdbx_strand_id
1 'polypeptide(L)'
;MLLLLMQSLKVLHLMIYLSKMTDTEKFINICDLTTSLVGLHKGSLADKTRKQEYHIPRMVASIIALLEKEIHYKVIAKVLNRDRSLIYHYEKKHKYNYSSFPKYRDMFNLVYNSFKEIDVSKKIFKTREDLMSCLKIAGIKSVVKPQVKIKIKSGYALFTLNDNYFDFSNNANIIKESLKDYDYQTNIITL
;
A
#
# COMPACT_ATOMS: atom_id res chain seq x y z
N MET A 1 -0.26 -26.73 -22.74
CA MET A 1 0.50 -25.51 -23.05
C MET A 1 -0.38 -24.26 -23.16
N LEU A 2 -1.46 -24.28 -23.94
CA LEU A 2 -2.37 -23.11 -24.11
C LEU A 2 -3.09 -22.68 -22.82
N LEU A 3 -3.51 -23.64 -21.97
CA LEU A 3 -4.21 -23.36 -20.70
C LEU A 3 -3.32 -22.66 -19.66
N LEU A 4 -2.05 -23.01 -19.60
CA LEU A 4 -1.03 -22.36 -18.74
C LEU A 4 -0.74 -20.93 -19.19
N LEU A 5 -0.70 -20.67 -20.50
CA LEU A 5 -0.55 -19.34 -21.07
C LEU A 5 -1.77 -18.45 -20.78
N MET A 6 -2.98 -18.99 -20.86
CA MET A 6 -4.21 -18.25 -20.52
C MET A 6 -4.33 -17.95 -19.02
N GLN A 7 -3.87 -18.83 -18.15
CA GLN A 7 -3.80 -18.58 -16.71
C GLN A 7 -2.75 -17.50 -16.39
N SER A 8 -1.59 -17.54 -17.03
CA SER A 8 -0.54 -16.51 -16.88
C SER A 8 -1.01 -15.14 -17.37
N LEU A 9 -1.73 -15.07 -18.49
CA LEU A 9 -2.32 -13.82 -19.00
C LEU A 9 -3.41 -13.24 -18.09
N LYS A 10 -4.26 -14.10 -17.49
CA LYS A 10 -5.27 -13.66 -16.50
C LYS A 10 -4.64 -13.14 -15.23
N VAL A 11 -3.57 -13.79 -14.74
CA VAL A 11 -2.81 -13.32 -13.57
C VAL A 11 -2.11 -12.01 -13.87
N LEU A 12 -1.51 -11.86 -15.06
CA LEU A 12 -0.87 -10.63 -15.50
C LEU A 12 -1.89 -9.49 -15.64
N HIS A 13 -3.05 -9.76 -16.22
CA HIS A 13 -4.14 -8.77 -16.34
C HIS A 13 -4.69 -8.36 -14.97
N LEU A 14 -4.85 -9.30 -14.04
CA LEU A 14 -5.26 -9.02 -12.66
C LEU A 14 -4.18 -8.23 -11.91
N MET A 15 -2.90 -8.52 -12.11
CA MET A 15 -1.79 -7.76 -11.51
C MET A 15 -1.72 -6.33 -12.05
N ILE A 16 -1.93 -6.11 -13.35
CA ILE A 16 -2.01 -4.79 -13.98
C ILE A 16 -3.24 -4.02 -13.45
N TYR A 17 -4.35 -4.69 -13.23
CA TYR A 17 -5.57 -4.09 -12.68
C TYR A 17 -5.38 -3.64 -11.21
N LEU A 18 -4.73 -4.46 -10.39
CA LEU A 18 -4.41 -4.14 -8.98
C LEU A 18 -3.36 -3.03 -8.84
N SER A 19 -2.45 -2.88 -9.81
CA SER A 19 -1.43 -1.81 -9.80
C SER A 19 -1.99 -0.43 -10.20
N LYS A 20 -3.22 -0.35 -10.68
CA LYS A 20 -3.89 0.88 -11.15
C LYS A 20 -5.08 1.30 -10.30
N MET A 21 -5.10 0.95 -9.01
CA MET A 21 -6.14 1.49 -8.13
C MET A 21 -6.07 3.01 -8.12
N THR A 22 -7.16 3.63 -8.55
CA THR A 22 -7.32 5.08 -8.47
C THR A 22 -7.37 5.54 -7.01
N ASP A 23 -7.03 6.80 -6.76
CA ASP A 23 -7.15 7.37 -5.41
C ASP A 23 -8.57 7.28 -4.85
N THR A 24 -9.58 7.30 -5.73
CA THR A 24 -10.98 7.08 -5.35
C THR A 24 -11.20 5.67 -4.81
N GLU A 25 -10.71 4.64 -5.48
CA GLU A 25 -10.82 3.24 -5.04
C GLU A 25 -10.04 2.98 -3.76
N LYS A 26 -8.81 3.53 -3.65
CA LYS A 26 -8.02 3.44 -2.41
C LYS A 26 -8.77 4.02 -1.22
N PHE A 27 -9.40 5.19 -1.41
CA PHE A 27 -10.15 5.83 -0.33
C PHE A 27 -11.46 5.08 0.00
N ILE A 28 -12.16 4.55 -0.98
CA ILE A 28 -13.34 3.69 -0.75
C ILE A 28 -12.95 2.48 0.11
N ASN A 29 -11.81 1.84 -0.16
CA ASN A 29 -11.34 0.70 0.64
C ASN A 29 -11.03 1.10 2.10
N ILE A 30 -10.45 2.28 2.33
CA ILE A 30 -10.25 2.81 3.69
C ILE A 30 -11.60 3.06 4.38
N CYS A 31 -12.60 3.59 3.67
CA CYS A 31 -13.95 3.79 4.19
C CYS A 31 -14.62 2.46 4.53
N ASP A 32 -14.51 1.45 3.68
CA ASP A 32 -15.07 0.12 3.88
C ASP A 32 -14.44 -0.59 5.08
N LEU A 33 -13.12 -0.52 5.21
CA LEU A 33 -12.40 -1.00 6.39
C LEU A 33 -12.90 -0.30 7.66
N THR A 34 -12.99 1.03 7.62
CA THR A 34 -13.43 1.83 8.76
C THR A 34 -14.85 1.45 9.18
N THR A 35 -15.80 1.36 8.24
CA THR A 35 -17.20 0.99 8.54
C THR A 35 -17.30 -0.42 9.08
N SER A 36 -16.54 -1.37 8.56
CA SER A 36 -16.50 -2.76 9.03
C SER A 36 -16.04 -2.85 10.50
N LEU A 37 -14.96 -2.13 10.85
CA LEU A 37 -14.40 -2.16 12.21
C LEU A 37 -15.28 -1.49 13.26
N VAL A 38 -16.07 -0.48 12.86
CA VAL A 38 -16.95 0.25 13.80
C VAL A 38 -18.40 -0.21 13.75
N GLY A 39 -18.71 -1.27 12.98
CA GLY A 39 -20.05 -1.85 12.88
C GLY A 39 -21.06 -0.96 12.14
N LEU A 40 -20.60 -0.13 11.21
CA LEU A 40 -21.44 0.69 10.36
C LEU A 40 -21.69 0.04 9.00
N HIS A 41 -22.77 0.45 8.34
CA HIS A 41 -23.10 -0.02 7.00
C HIS A 41 -22.05 0.46 5.97
N LYS A 42 -21.66 -0.41 5.03
CA LYS A 42 -20.81 -0.04 3.90
C LYS A 42 -21.41 1.15 3.15
N GLY A 43 -20.58 2.15 2.84
CA GLY A 43 -20.99 3.37 2.16
C GLY A 43 -21.62 4.44 3.06
N SER A 44 -21.97 4.13 4.31
CA SER A 44 -22.65 5.07 5.23
C SER A 44 -21.84 6.31 5.60
N LEU A 45 -20.51 6.30 5.38
CA LEU A 45 -19.68 7.48 5.59
C LEU A 45 -20.03 8.62 4.60
N ALA A 46 -20.67 8.31 3.46
CA ALA A 46 -21.15 9.30 2.51
C ALA A 46 -22.51 9.92 2.86
N ASP A 47 -23.23 9.36 3.87
CA ASP A 47 -24.54 9.85 4.29
C ASP A 47 -24.49 11.26 4.83
N LYS A 48 -25.52 12.08 4.57
CA LYS A 48 -25.57 13.47 5.00
C LYS A 48 -25.83 13.67 6.51
N THR A 49 -25.79 12.62 7.31
CA THR A 49 -25.98 12.70 8.76
C THR A 49 -24.84 13.44 9.46
N ARG A 50 -25.15 14.19 10.53
CA ARG A 50 -24.18 14.88 11.41
C ARG A 50 -23.95 14.15 12.72
N LYS A 51 -24.57 13.00 12.94
CA LYS A 51 -24.42 12.20 14.17
C LYS A 51 -22.94 11.84 14.40
N GLN A 52 -22.53 11.86 15.66
CA GLN A 52 -21.13 11.62 16.06
C GLN A 52 -20.64 10.23 15.66
N GLU A 53 -21.51 9.23 15.64
CA GLU A 53 -21.21 7.87 15.22
C GLU A 53 -20.71 7.75 13.78
N TYR A 54 -21.08 8.73 12.91
CA TYR A 54 -20.57 8.82 11.54
C TYR A 54 -19.47 9.86 11.37
N HIS A 55 -19.49 10.90 12.22
CA HIS A 55 -18.53 12.01 12.11
C HIS A 55 -17.11 11.57 12.45
N ILE A 56 -16.94 10.82 13.55
CA ILE A 56 -15.61 10.34 13.98
C ILE A 56 -15.02 9.37 12.95
N PRO A 57 -15.74 8.31 12.49
CA PRO A 57 -15.23 7.43 11.45
C PRO A 57 -14.85 8.15 10.14
N ARG A 58 -15.65 9.13 9.70
CA ARG A 58 -15.30 9.96 8.52
C ARG A 58 -13.97 10.68 8.71
N MET A 59 -13.79 11.31 9.88
CA MET A 59 -12.55 12.02 10.20
C MET A 59 -11.38 11.05 10.20
N VAL A 60 -11.49 9.88 10.85
CA VAL A 60 -10.46 8.85 10.93
C VAL A 60 -10.08 8.36 9.53
N ALA A 61 -11.05 7.95 8.71
CA ALA A 61 -10.80 7.49 7.34
C ALA A 61 -10.12 8.57 6.49
N SER A 62 -10.55 9.83 6.61
CA SER A 62 -9.97 10.96 5.88
C SER A 62 -8.51 11.20 6.26
N ILE A 63 -8.19 11.15 7.56
CA ILE A 63 -6.82 11.37 8.04
C ILE A 63 -5.88 10.24 7.61
N ILE A 64 -6.31 8.99 7.70
CA ILE A 64 -5.52 7.84 7.21
C ILE A 64 -5.25 7.98 5.70
N ALA A 65 -6.25 8.41 4.93
CA ALA A 65 -6.09 8.63 3.49
C ALA A 65 -5.08 9.74 3.16
N LEU A 66 -5.09 10.82 3.93
CA LEU A 66 -4.14 11.92 3.77
C LEU A 66 -2.71 11.51 4.16
N LEU A 67 -2.54 10.85 5.31
CA LEU A 67 -1.23 10.52 5.88
C LEU A 67 -0.53 9.36 5.15
N GLU A 68 -1.29 8.32 4.76
CA GLU A 68 -0.70 7.07 4.31
C GLU A 68 -0.73 6.88 2.79
N LYS A 69 -1.68 7.50 2.11
CA LYS A 69 -1.86 7.35 0.66
C LYS A 69 -1.77 8.67 -0.09
N GLU A 70 -1.51 9.78 0.61
CA GLU A 70 -1.39 11.14 0.04
C GLU A 70 -2.58 11.51 -0.88
N ILE A 71 -3.77 10.99 -0.56
CA ILE A 71 -4.96 11.19 -1.38
C ILE A 71 -5.42 12.63 -1.29
N HIS A 72 -5.59 13.27 -2.44
CA HIS A 72 -5.95 14.69 -2.51
C HIS A 72 -7.33 14.98 -1.89
N TYR A 73 -7.47 16.08 -1.14
CA TYR A 73 -8.69 16.51 -0.42
C TYR A 73 -9.96 16.49 -1.28
N LYS A 74 -9.85 16.85 -2.58
CA LYS A 74 -10.98 16.86 -3.51
C LYS A 74 -11.54 15.45 -3.75
N VAL A 75 -10.67 14.42 -3.78
CA VAL A 75 -11.08 13.03 -3.95
C VAL A 75 -11.81 12.53 -2.69
N ILE A 76 -11.23 12.79 -1.51
CA ILE A 76 -11.82 12.42 -0.22
C ILE A 76 -13.20 13.08 -0.07
N ALA A 77 -13.28 14.37 -0.33
CA ALA A 77 -14.52 15.13 -0.24
C ALA A 77 -15.61 14.61 -1.18
N LYS A 78 -15.24 14.25 -2.42
CA LYS A 78 -16.15 13.68 -3.42
C LYS A 78 -16.72 12.33 -2.94
N VAL A 79 -15.88 11.42 -2.46
CA VAL A 79 -16.32 10.09 -1.98
C VAL A 79 -17.22 10.21 -0.75
N LEU A 80 -16.90 11.10 0.18
CA LEU A 80 -17.72 11.34 1.38
C LEU A 80 -18.97 12.19 1.12
N ASN A 81 -19.20 12.66 -0.10
CA ASN A 81 -20.28 13.59 -0.44
C ASN A 81 -20.28 14.82 0.51
N ARG A 82 -19.11 15.45 0.66
CA ARG A 82 -18.88 16.60 1.55
C ARG A 82 -18.10 17.70 0.84
N ASP A 83 -18.11 18.89 1.44
CA ASP A 83 -17.27 19.99 0.99
C ASP A 83 -15.80 19.73 1.36
N ARG A 84 -14.88 20.19 0.49
CA ARG A 84 -13.44 20.07 0.70
C ARG A 84 -12.96 20.79 1.97
N SER A 85 -13.61 21.88 2.36
CA SER A 85 -13.30 22.61 3.57
C SER A 85 -13.42 21.78 4.83
N LEU A 86 -14.35 20.79 4.83
CA LEU A 86 -14.49 19.85 5.94
C LEU A 86 -13.27 18.96 6.10
N ILE A 87 -12.64 18.53 5.00
CA ILE A 87 -11.46 17.68 5.05
C ILE A 87 -10.26 18.45 5.60
N TYR A 88 -10.07 19.72 5.20
CA TYR A 88 -9.08 20.62 5.83
C TYR A 88 -9.34 20.81 7.31
N HIS A 89 -10.62 20.94 7.71
CA HIS A 89 -10.97 21.02 9.12
C HIS A 89 -10.60 19.74 9.89
N TYR A 90 -10.81 18.56 9.31
CA TYR A 90 -10.43 17.29 9.89
C TYR A 90 -8.91 17.21 10.13
N GLU A 91 -8.12 17.57 9.14
CA GLU A 91 -6.66 17.60 9.24
C GLU A 91 -6.20 18.57 10.35
N LYS A 92 -6.69 19.80 10.33
CA LYS A 92 -6.35 20.80 11.35
C LYS A 92 -6.69 20.35 12.77
N LYS A 93 -7.79 19.60 12.94
CA LYS A 93 -8.26 19.13 14.25
C LYS A 93 -7.63 17.79 14.68
N HIS A 94 -6.99 17.07 13.78
CA HIS A 94 -6.47 15.73 14.06
C HIS A 94 -5.57 15.69 15.30
N LYS A 95 -4.53 16.52 15.34
CA LYS A 95 -3.56 16.55 16.45
C LYS A 95 -4.23 16.80 17.79
N TYR A 96 -5.13 17.78 17.85
CA TYR A 96 -5.88 18.12 19.05
C TYR A 96 -6.82 16.97 19.47
N ASN A 97 -7.60 16.43 18.53
CA ASN A 97 -8.53 15.33 18.83
C ASN A 97 -7.80 14.06 19.28
N TYR A 98 -6.65 13.76 18.68
CA TYR A 98 -5.85 12.61 19.06
C TYR A 98 -5.31 12.72 20.50
N SER A 99 -4.86 13.91 20.92
CA SER A 99 -4.35 14.12 22.27
C SER A 99 -5.46 14.22 23.32
N SER A 100 -6.58 14.90 23.01
CA SER A 100 -7.55 15.35 24.00
C SER A 100 -8.88 14.60 23.97
N PHE A 101 -9.15 13.78 22.94
CA PHE A 101 -10.42 13.10 22.78
C PHE A 101 -10.25 11.57 22.69
N PRO A 102 -10.35 10.83 23.82
CA PRO A 102 -10.07 9.38 23.87
C PRO A 102 -10.84 8.58 22.83
N LYS A 103 -12.15 8.78 22.68
CA LYS A 103 -12.99 8.06 21.70
C LYS A 103 -12.47 8.19 20.25
N TYR A 104 -11.96 9.37 19.90
CA TYR A 104 -11.34 9.59 18.58
C TYR A 104 -10.01 8.84 18.47
N ARG A 105 -9.15 8.97 19.47
CA ARG A 105 -7.83 8.33 19.52
C ARG A 105 -7.94 6.80 19.42
N ASP A 106 -8.83 6.19 20.21
CA ASP A 106 -9.00 4.75 20.26
C ASP A 106 -9.51 4.22 18.91
N MET A 107 -10.49 4.91 18.30
CA MET A 107 -10.97 4.58 16.97
C MET A 107 -9.89 4.78 15.90
N PHE A 108 -9.12 5.88 15.98
CA PHE A 108 -8.02 6.11 15.03
C PHE A 108 -6.99 4.98 15.14
N ASN A 109 -6.56 4.61 16.33
CA ASN A 109 -5.59 3.53 16.53
C ASN A 109 -6.13 2.18 16.03
N LEU A 110 -7.38 1.86 16.30
CA LEU A 110 -8.02 0.64 15.81
C LEU A 110 -7.97 0.56 14.29
N VAL A 111 -8.47 1.59 13.61
CA VAL A 111 -8.54 1.59 12.13
C VAL A 111 -7.14 1.68 11.52
N TYR A 112 -6.25 2.51 12.09
CA TYR A 112 -4.90 2.71 11.61
C TYR A 112 -4.06 1.44 11.70
N ASN A 113 -4.11 0.74 12.84
CA ASN A 113 -3.37 -0.52 13.02
C ASN A 113 -3.88 -1.60 12.06
N SER A 114 -5.21 -1.76 11.95
CA SER A 114 -5.79 -2.70 10.99
C SER A 114 -5.45 -2.34 9.55
N PHE A 115 -5.44 -1.05 9.21
CA PHE A 115 -5.02 -0.58 7.89
C PHE A 115 -3.54 -0.92 7.63
N LYS A 116 -2.66 -0.69 8.62
CA LYS A 116 -1.24 -1.06 8.51
C LYS A 116 -1.05 -2.57 8.39
N GLU A 117 -1.79 -3.39 9.13
CA GLU A 117 -1.75 -4.85 9.00
C GLU A 117 -2.16 -5.32 7.61
N ILE A 118 -3.17 -4.70 6.99
CA ILE A 118 -3.58 -4.99 5.62
C ILE A 118 -2.53 -4.49 4.60
N ASP A 119 -1.95 -3.33 4.83
CA ASP A 119 -0.89 -2.75 3.97
C ASP A 119 0.45 -3.50 4.16
N VAL A 120 0.71 -4.03 5.36
CA VAL A 120 1.83 -4.92 5.73
C VAL A 120 1.60 -6.36 5.23
N SER A 121 0.40 -6.70 4.76
CA SER A 121 0.18 -7.95 4.01
C SER A 121 0.85 -7.94 2.64
N LYS A 122 1.90 -7.14 2.46
CA LYS A 122 2.86 -7.36 1.38
C LYS A 122 3.31 -8.80 1.47
N LYS A 123 3.13 -9.50 0.38
CA LYS A 123 3.53 -10.89 0.26
C LYS A 123 5.01 -11.02 0.64
N ILE A 124 5.35 -12.05 1.37
CA ILE A 124 6.75 -12.43 1.60
C ILE A 124 7.07 -13.64 0.74
N PHE A 125 8.29 -13.70 0.24
CA PHE A 125 8.76 -14.91 -0.44
C PHE A 125 9.03 -16.00 0.59
N LYS A 126 8.47 -17.19 0.36
CA LYS A 126 8.66 -18.35 1.24
C LYS A 126 10.02 -18.98 1.02
N THR A 127 10.50 -19.00 -0.23
CA THR A 127 11.77 -19.61 -0.60
C THR A 127 12.65 -18.63 -1.38
N ARG A 128 13.97 -18.93 -1.37
CA ARG A 128 14.95 -18.21 -2.19
C ARG A 128 14.68 -18.39 -3.69
N GLU A 129 14.23 -19.57 -4.06
CA GLU A 129 13.95 -19.97 -5.44
C GLU A 129 12.80 -19.16 -6.03
N ASP A 130 11.75 -18.90 -5.24
CA ASP A 130 10.62 -18.05 -5.65
C ASP A 130 11.06 -16.61 -5.90
N LEU A 131 11.86 -16.04 -4.97
CA LEU A 131 12.42 -14.70 -5.12
C LEU A 131 13.31 -14.60 -6.36
N MET A 132 14.21 -15.60 -6.55
CA MET A 132 15.09 -15.64 -7.70
C MET A 132 14.32 -15.77 -9.01
N SER A 133 13.28 -16.60 -9.06
CA SER A 133 12.43 -16.80 -10.23
C SER A 133 11.67 -15.53 -10.59
N CYS A 134 11.11 -14.82 -9.61
CA CYS A 134 10.46 -13.53 -9.79
C CYS A 134 11.40 -12.52 -10.46
N LEU A 135 12.62 -12.38 -9.93
CA LEU A 135 13.60 -11.44 -10.46
C LEU A 135 14.14 -11.83 -11.86
N LYS A 136 14.30 -13.13 -12.12
CA LYS A 136 14.69 -13.63 -13.46
C LYS A 136 13.61 -13.35 -14.51
N ILE A 137 12.32 -13.56 -14.16
CA ILE A 137 11.18 -13.26 -15.04
C ILE A 137 11.14 -11.75 -15.34
N ALA A 138 11.48 -10.92 -14.38
CA ALA A 138 11.59 -9.47 -14.55
C ALA A 138 12.80 -9.02 -15.41
N GLY A 139 13.64 -9.96 -15.85
CA GLY A 139 14.76 -9.68 -16.73
C GLY A 139 16.09 -9.42 -16.04
N ILE A 140 16.17 -9.59 -14.72
CA ILE A 140 17.42 -9.39 -13.97
C ILE A 140 18.39 -10.54 -14.23
N LYS A 141 19.62 -10.18 -14.58
CA LYS A 141 20.74 -11.10 -14.82
C LYS A 141 21.92 -10.73 -13.93
N SER A 142 22.57 -11.75 -13.39
CA SER A 142 23.79 -11.57 -12.58
C SER A 142 25.02 -11.42 -13.46
N VAL A 143 25.94 -10.54 -13.09
CA VAL A 143 27.16 -10.25 -13.84
C VAL A 143 28.31 -11.12 -13.30
N VAL A 144 29.21 -11.57 -14.19
CA VAL A 144 30.34 -12.47 -13.84
C VAL A 144 31.44 -11.71 -13.07
N LYS A 145 31.70 -10.44 -13.42
CA LYS A 145 32.67 -9.58 -12.74
C LYS A 145 31.94 -8.41 -12.08
N PRO A 146 31.39 -8.60 -10.88
CA PRO A 146 30.59 -7.58 -10.23
C PRO A 146 31.47 -6.45 -9.65
N GLN A 147 30.91 -5.24 -9.67
CA GLN A 147 31.42 -4.07 -8.95
C GLN A 147 30.53 -3.73 -7.76
N VAL A 148 29.29 -4.22 -7.80
CA VAL A 148 28.26 -4.00 -6.77
C VAL A 148 27.54 -5.31 -6.49
N LYS A 149 27.19 -5.53 -5.22
CA LYS A 149 26.29 -6.61 -4.80
C LYS A 149 25.03 -6.03 -4.19
N ILE A 150 23.87 -6.43 -4.71
CA ILE A 150 22.56 -6.06 -4.14
C ILE A 150 22.04 -7.28 -3.39
N LYS A 151 22.00 -7.20 -2.05
CA LYS A 151 21.36 -8.24 -1.21
C LYS A 151 19.89 -7.87 -1.06
N ILE A 152 19.02 -8.79 -1.41
CA ILE A 152 17.56 -8.66 -1.33
C ILE A 152 17.06 -9.68 -0.32
N LYS A 153 16.37 -9.22 0.72
CA LYS A 153 15.76 -10.07 1.75
C LYS A 153 14.26 -9.84 1.77
N SER A 154 13.48 -10.92 1.72
CA SER A 154 12.04 -10.90 1.90
C SER A 154 11.62 -12.09 2.77
N GLY A 155 11.16 -11.82 3.99
CA GLY A 155 10.95 -12.86 4.99
C GLY A 155 12.22 -13.67 5.26
N TYR A 156 12.17 -14.99 4.99
CA TYR A 156 13.31 -15.89 5.12
C TYR A 156 14.13 -16.02 3.82
N ALA A 157 13.59 -15.55 2.68
CA ALA A 157 14.29 -15.60 1.41
C ALA A 157 15.40 -14.54 1.35
N LEU A 158 16.61 -14.96 1.01
CA LEU A 158 17.76 -14.08 0.78
C LEU A 158 18.34 -14.37 -0.60
N PHE A 159 18.45 -13.35 -1.42
CA PHE A 159 19.08 -13.40 -2.74
C PHE A 159 20.16 -12.33 -2.85
N THR A 160 21.27 -12.64 -3.52
CA THR A 160 22.34 -11.69 -3.83
C THR A 160 22.47 -11.58 -5.34
N LEU A 161 22.22 -10.39 -5.85
CA LEU A 161 22.44 -10.05 -7.25
C LEU A 161 23.86 -9.47 -7.36
N ASN A 162 24.67 -10.01 -8.26
CA ASN A 162 25.93 -9.43 -8.68
C ASN A 162 25.68 -8.49 -9.85
N ASP A 163 26.12 -7.23 -9.72
CA ASP A 163 25.83 -6.18 -10.67
C ASP A 163 27.06 -5.30 -10.97
N ASN A 164 26.96 -4.44 -11.97
CA ASN A 164 27.96 -3.42 -12.30
C ASN A 164 27.37 -2.01 -12.13
N TYR A 165 28.20 -0.98 -12.12
CA TYR A 165 27.73 0.39 -11.96
C TYR A 165 26.86 0.88 -13.13
N PHE A 166 27.05 0.34 -14.31
CA PHE A 166 26.31 0.76 -15.50
C PHE A 166 24.84 0.32 -15.46
N ASP A 167 24.58 -0.95 -15.07
CA ASP A 167 23.24 -1.53 -15.06
C ASP A 167 22.51 -1.32 -13.72
N PHE A 168 23.24 -0.89 -12.67
CA PHE A 168 22.75 -0.78 -11.30
C PHE A 168 21.44 0.00 -11.18
N SER A 169 21.38 1.21 -11.78
CA SER A 169 20.17 2.05 -11.71
C SER A 169 18.94 1.38 -12.36
N ASN A 170 19.16 0.74 -13.50
CA ASN A 170 18.12 0.03 -14.22
C ASN A 170 17.64 -1.20 -13.41
N ASN A 171 18.57 -2.02 -12.92
CA ASN A 171 18.27 -3.20 -12.13
C ASN A 171 17.60 -2.84 -10.79
N ALA A 172 18.00 -1.75 -10.13
CA ALA A 172 17.38 -1.24 -8.92
C ALA A 172 15.90 -0.84 -9.18
N ASN A 173 15.61 -0.19 -10.30
CA ASN A 173 14.24 0.15 -10.70
C ASN A 173 13.41 -1.11 -11.02
N ILE A 174 13.98 -2.07 -11.75
CA ILE A 174 13.31 -3.36 -12.03
C ILE A 174 12.99 -4.10 -10.73
N ILE A 175 13.93 -4.16 -9.76
CA ILE A 175 13.70 -4.75 -8.44
C ILE A 175 12.53 -4.06 -7.74
N LYS A 176 12.54 -2.72 -7.70
CA LYS A 176 11.50 -1.92 -7.06
C LYS A 176 10.12 -2.19 -7.66
N GLU A 177 10.02 -2.22 -8.99
CA GLU A 177 8.74 -2.48 -9.68
C GLU A 177 8.27 -3.93 -9.53
N SER A 178 9.19 -4.89 -9.64
CA SER A 178 8.85 -6.33 -9.55
C SER A 178 8.45 -6.75 -8.15
N LEU A 179 9.01 -6.11 -7.12
CA LEU A 179 8.79 -6.45 -5.72
C LEU A 179 7.89 -5.47 -4.99
N LYS A 180 7.21 -4.55 -5.68
CA LYS A 180 6.35 -3.53 -5.05
C LYS A 180 5.24 -4.10 -4.16
N ASP A 181 4.72 -5.30 -4.50
CA ASP A 181 3.67 -6.00 -3.77
C ASP A 181 4.23 -6.94 -2.68
N TYR A 182 5.55 -6.93 -2.50
CA TYR A 182 6.24 -7.76 -1.52
C TYR A 182 6.88 -6.91 -0.44
N ASP A 183 6.95 -7.45 0.78
CA ASP A 183 7.80 -6.90 1.84
C ASP A 183 9.23 -7.36 1.59
N TYR A 184 10.12 -6.39 1.34
CA TYR A 184 11.53 -6.68 1.09
C TYR A 184 12.44 -5.56 1.56
N GLN A 185 13.68 -5.93 1.83
CA GLN A 185 14.76 -5.02 2.17
C GLN A 185 15.91 -5.23 1.20
N THR A 186 16.55 -4.14 0.78
CA THR A 186 17.76 -4.18 -0.05
C THR A 186 18.94 -3.61 0.70
N ASN A 187 20.08 -4.28 0.59
CA ASN A 187 21.36 -3.79 1.08
C ASN A 187 22.38 -3.82 -0.07
N ILE A 188 23.03 -2.68 -0.32
CA ILE A 188 23.95 -2.48 -1.42
C ILE A 188 25.38 -2.51 -0.86
N ILE A 189 26.24 -3.32 -1.46
CA ILE A 189 27.64 -3.49 -1.09
C ILE A 189 28.49 -3.20 -2.33
N THR A 190 29.31 -2.19 -2.29
CA THR A 190 30.38 -1.92 -3.26
C THR A 190 31.55 -2.87 -3.03
N LEU A 191 32.13 -3.39 -4.12
CA LEU A 191 33.24 -4.34 -4.07
C LEU A 191 34.57 -3.67 -4.37
#